data_13350b56ba6152bdd2b43a7624af4d73
#
_entry.id   13350b56ba6152bdd2b43a7624af4d73
#
_cell.length_a   1.000
_cell.length_b   1.000
_cell.length_c   1.000
_cell.angle_alpha   90.00
_cell.angle_beta   90.00
_cell.angle_gamma   90.00
#
_symmetry.space_group_name_H-M   'P 1'
#
loop_
_entity.id
_entity.type
_entity.pdbx_description
1 polymer ?
#
loop_
_entity_poly.entity_id
_entity_poly.type
_entity_poly.pdbx_seq_one_letter_code
_entity_poly.pdbx_strand_id
1 'polypeptide(L)'
;MKIIKKIEIGFFLFLISGCTVTVATKPEKEKKEIYTYHEVRKGENLFRISEYYYEGKTTEEIKKGVEKIMKANGLKNEIISVGQKLKIPDTNKKQPSYSLLPPQEIKQQTYQTYVKTQTETKTQTETEVKIVKDSLFIWPVEGKIICRFGELGNKGIDIMVEPGIDIIASSDGEIVYTGNTKKYDETIIIKHPSNIYTVYAHDIEIKVKNGQKIKKGEMIAVVKSGTQKRRYIHFEIIIDGINVDPLNYLPQK
;
A
#
# COMPACT_ATOMS: atom_id res chain seq x y z
N MET A 1 38.06 -31.19 46.39
CA MET A 1 38.76 -32.40 45.95
C MET A 1 37.86 -33.08 44.92
N LYS A 2 38.06 -32.78 43.62
CA LYS A 2 37.26 -33.38 42.52
C LYS A 2 38.21 -34.15 41.62
N ILE A 3 37.93 -35.42 41.50
CA ILE A 3 38.71 -36.44 40.80
C ILE A 3 38.37 -36.34 39.29
N ILE A 4 39.42 -36.08 38.49
CA ILE A 4 39.32 -36.08 37.03
C ILE A 4 39.67 -37.49 36.56
N LYS A 5 38.69 -38.18 35.94
CA LYS A 5 38.94 -39.47 35.26
C LYS A 5 39.47 -39.20 33.85
N LYS A 6 40.72 -39.63 33.61
CA LYS A 6 41.28 -39.75 32.24
C LYS A 6 40.66 -40.94 31.56
N ILE A 7 40.17 -40.74 30.37
CA ILE A 7 39.76 -41.81 29.43
C ILE A 7 40.88 -41.93 28.40
N GLU A 8 41.58 -43.06 28.43
CA GLU A 8 42.52 -43.42 27.38
C GLU A 8 41.75 -43.96 26.18
N ILE A 9 41.95 -43.35 25.03
CA ILE A 9 41.43 -43.83 23.75
C ILE A 9 42.54 -44.57 23.04
N GLY A 10 42.39 -45.91 22.98
CA GLY A 10 43.30 -46.78 22.26
C GLY A 10 43.26 -46.53 20.76
N PHE A 11 44.43 -46.37 20.22
CA PHE A 11 44.69 -46.17 18.78
C PHE A 11 44.69 -47.55 18.10
N PHE A 12 43.59 -47.86 17.38
CA PHE A 12 43.53 -49.06 16.55
C PHE A 12 43.81 -48.67 15.10
N LEU A 13 45.03 -48.98 14.64
CA LEU A 13 45.46 -48.73 13.27
C LEU A 13 44.89 -49.81 12.37
N PHE A 14 43.80 -49.51 11.65
CA PHE A 14 43.32 -50.37 10.55
C PHE A 14 43.83 -49.79 9.21
N LEU A 15 44.85 -50.46 8.67
CA LEU A 15 45.30 -50.22 7.29
C LEU A 15 44.28 -50.85 6.34
N ILE A 16 43.34 -50.03 5.84
CA ILE A 16 42.54 -50.42 4.69
C ILE A 16 43.09 -49.68 3.50
N SER A 17 43.77 -50.46 2.60
CA SER A 17 44.12 -50.00 1.26
C SER A 17 42.84 -49.90 0.45
N GLY A 18 42.23 -48.69 0.44
CA GLY A 18 41.04 -48.35 -0.31
C GLY A 18 41.37 -47.33 -1.39
N CYS A 19 41.22 -47.71 -2.64
CA CYS A 19 41.23 -46.80 -3.79
C CYS A 19 40.28 -45.65 -3.53
N THR A 20 40.79 -44.46 -3.28
CA THR A 20 39.98 -43.25 -3.23
C THR A 20 39.59 -42.89 -4.66
N VAL A 21 38.36 -43.21 -5.07
CA VAL A 21 37.75 -42.64 -6.28
C VAL A 21 37.45 -41.19 -6.00
N THR A 22 38.33 -40.29 -6.41
CA THR A 22 38.04 -38.87 -6.47
C THR A 22 37.01 -38.64 -7.57
N VAL A 23 35.73 -38.54 -7.18
CA VAL A 23 34.68 -38.03 -8.08
C VAL A 23 34.97 -36.56 -8.31
N ALA A 24 35.53 -36.25 -9.47
CA ALA A 24 35.65 -34.87 -9.93
C ALA A 24 34.25 -34.28 -10.10
N THR A 25 33.76 -33.57 -9.09
CA THR A 25 32.57 -32.74 -9.21
C THR A 25 32.87 -31.65 -10.23
N LYS A 26 32.17 -31.73 -11.36
CA LYS A 26 32.20 -30.68 -12.40
C LYS A 26 31.92 -29.36 -11.73
N PRO A 27 32.73 -28.30 -11.88
CA PRO A 27 32.47 -27.03 -11.26
C PRO A 27 31.10 -26.55 -11.73
N GLU A 28 30.19 -26.38 -10.77
CA GLU A 28 28.89 -25.77 -10.99
C GLU A 28 29.17 -24.37 -11.55
N LYS A 29 28.74 -24.12 -12.79
CA LYS A 29 28.91 -22.81 -13.42
C LYS A 29 28.24 -21.79 -12.52
N GLU A 30 29.02 -20.93 -11.86
CA GLU A 30 28.48 -19.77 -11.11
C GLU A 30 27.50 -19.03 -12.01
N LYS A 31 26.23 -19.09 -11.65
CA LYS A 31 25.18 -18.38 -12.35
C LYS A 31 25.41 -16.90 -12.10
N LYS A 32 25.96 -16.19 -13.08
CA LYS A 32 26.21 -14.75 -12.97
C LYS A 32 24.89 -14.05 -12.61
N GLU A 33 24.79 -13.51 -11.41
CA GLU A 33 23.61 -12.76 -10.96
C GLU A 33 23.41 -11.55 -11.88
N ILE A 34 22.25 -11.49 -12.54
CA ILE A 34 21.86 -10.32 -13.32
C ILE A 34 21.10 -9.40 -12.36
N TYR A 35 21.51 -8.16 -12.26
CA TYR A 35 20.82 -7.16 -11.44
C TYR A 35 21.11 -5.75 -11.95
N THR A 36 20.25 -4.81 -11.55
CA THR A 36 20.46 -3.38 -11.72
C THR A 36 20.25 -2.66 -10.38
N TYR A 37 20.53 -1.36 -10.33
CA TYR A 37 20.22 -0.53 -9.17
C TYR A 37 19.13 0.47 -9.51
N HIS A 38 18.29 0.77 -8.51
CA HIS A 38 17.28 1.82 -8.55
C HIS A 38 17.49 2.74 -7.35
N GLU A 39 17.61 4.04 -7.59
CA GLU A 39 17.59 5.04 -6.54
C GLU A 39 16.16 5.55 -6.35
N VAL A 40 15.62 5.33 -5.15
CA VAL A 40 14.25 5.67 -4.81
C VAL A 40 14.02 7.18 -4.90
N ARG A 41 13.04 7.60 -5.67
CA ARG A 41 12.66 9.00 -5.83
C ARG A 41 11.42 9.32 -4.99
N LYS A 42 11.18 10.62 -4.78
CA LYS A 42 10.02 11.09 -4.01
C LYS A 42 8.72 10.50 -4.55
N GLY A 43 7.95 9.84 -3.67
CA GLY A 43 6.66 9.24 -3.94
C GLY A 43 6.68 7.84 -4.56
N GLU A 44 7.85 7.28 -4.85
CA GLU A 44 7.96 5.89 -5.32
C GLU A 44 7.77 4.90 -4.16
N ASN A 45 7.27 3.72 -4.48
CA ASN A 45 7.12 2.60 -3.56
C ASN A 45 7.55 1.29 -4.23
N LEU A 46 7.76 0.23 -3.43
CA LEU A 46 8.23 -1.06 -3.94
C LEU A 46 7.29 -1.67 -4.98
N PHE A 47 5.99 -1.42 -4.88
CA PHE A 47 5.01 -1.94 -5.83
C PHE A 47 5.24 -1.36 -7.25
N ARG A 48 5.39 -0.03 -7.37
CA ARG A 48 5.66 0.64 -8.64
C ARG A 48 7.05 0.31 -9.20
N ILE A 49 8.02 0.21 -8.32
CA ILE A 49 9.37 -0.22 -8.71
C ILE A 49 9.32 -1.65 -9.27
N SER A 50 8.61 -2.56 -8.60
CA SER A 50 8.41 -3.93 -9.05
C SER A 50 7.66 -4.00 -10.38
N GLU A 51 6.55 -3.29 -10.51
CA GLU A 51 5.75 -3.20 -11.74
C GLU A 51 6.61 -2.78 -12.94
N TYR A 52 7.43 -1.73 -12.76
CA TYR A 52 8.32 -1.25 -13.81
C TYR A 52 9.38 -2.27 -14.23
N TYR A 53 10.07 -2.87 -13.26
CA TYR A 53 11.21 -3.75 -13.57
C TYR A 53 10.81 -5.15 -14.03
N TYR A 54 9.72 -5.69 -13.52
CA TYR A 54 9.27 -7.05 -13.84
C TYR A 54 8.06 -7.11 -14.76
N GLU A 55 7.50 -5.96 -15.15
CA GLU A 55 6.37 -5.85 -16.09
C GLU A 55 5.18 -6.73 -15.70
N GLY A 56 4.94 -6.87 -14.39
CA GLY A 56 3.84 -7.65 -13.84
C GLY A 56 2.49 -7.09 -14.28
N LYS A 57 1.64 -7.95 -14.84
CA LYS A 57 0.30 -7.60 -15.32
C LYS A 57 -0.77 -7.79 -14.25
N THR A 58 -0.48 -8.58 -13.24
CA THR A 58 -1.39 -8.86 -12.13
C THR A 58 -0.79 -8.41 -10.81
N THR A 59 -1.65 -8.11 -9.84
CA THR A 59 -1.22 -7.74 -8.48
C THR A 59 -0.32 -8.81 -7.85
N GLU A 60 -0.60 -10.10 -8.14
CA GLU A 60 0.20 -11.21 -7.62
C GLU A 60 1.61 -11.27 -8.22
N GLU A 61 1.74 -11.01 -9.50
CA GLU A 61 3.06 -10.94 -10.17
C GLU A 61 3.88 -9.77 -9.63
N ILE A 62 3.25 -8.61 -9.44
CA ILE A 62 3.90 -7.43 -8.88
C ILE A 62 4.35 -7.68 -7.43
N LYS A 63 3.52 -8.31 -6.59
CA LYS A 63 3.89 -8.70 -5.22
C LYS A 63 5.08 -9.66 -5.18
N LYS A 64 5.14 -10.66 -6.05
CA LYS A 64 6.32 -11.54 -6.18
C LYS A 64 7.58 -10.76 -6.52
N GLY A 65 7.47 -9.74 -7.36
CA GLY A 65 8.58 -8.82 -7.65
C GLY A 65 8.98 -7.99 -6.44
N VAL A 66 8.03 -7.48 -5.65
CA VAL A 66 8.29 -6.79 -4.38
C VAL A 66 9.08 -7.69 -3.43
N GLU A 67 8.65 -8.95 -3.26
CA GLU A 67 9.35 -9.92 -2.40
C GLU A 67 10.79 -10.18 -2.86
N LYS A 68 11.03 -10.29 -4.17
CA LYS A 68 12.38 -10.41 -4.73
C LYS A 68 13.26 -9.20 -4.39
N ILE A 69 12.72 -7.99 -4.57
CA ILE A 69 13.44 -6.75 -4.23
C ILE A 69 13.74 -6.70 -2.73
N MET A 70 12.75 -6.98 -1.88
CA MET A 70 12.91 -7.00 -0.43
C MET A 70 13.99 -7.98 0.00
N LYS A 71 13.95 -9.21 -0.50
CA LYS A 71 14.95 -10.25 -0.21
C LYS A 71 16.36 -9.84 -0.64
N ALA A 72 16.51 -9.28 -1.85
CA ALA A 72 17.80 -8.86 -2.39
C ALA A 72 18.43 -7.69 -1.62
N ASN A 73 17.64 -6.92 -0.87
CA ASN A 73 18.05 -5.75 -0.10
C ASN A 73 17.96 -5.94 1.42
N GLY A 74 17.60 -7.14 1.91
CA GLY A 74 17.47 -7.41 3.34
C GLY A 74 16.38 -6.58 4.02
N LEU A 75 15.34 -6.16 3.29
CA LEU A 75 14.25 -5.35 3.83
C LEU A 75 13.30 -6.21 4.65
N LYS A 76 12.99 -5.78 5.86
CA LYS A 76 12.03 -6.45 6.76
C LYS A 76 10.56 -6.06 6.50
N ASN A 77 10.35 -4.95 5.81
CA ASN A 77 9.04 -4.43 5.42
C ASN A 77 9.16 -3.64 4.12
N GLU A 78 8.04 -3.17 3.57
CA GLU A 78 7.98 -2.45 2.30
C GLU A 78 8.34 -0.95 2.40
N ILE A 79 8.79 -0.48 3.58
CA ILE A 79 9.14 0.93 3.78
C ILE A 79 10.50 1.21 3.16
N ILE A 80 10.53 2.17 2.24
CA ILE A 80 11.75 2.65 1.58
C ILE A 80 11.82 4.17 1.69
N SER A 81 13.04 4.72 1.62
CA SER A 81 13.30 6.15 1.76
C SER A 81 13.78 6.76 0.45
N VAL A 82 13.45 8.04 0.23
CA VAL A 82 13.99 8.79 -0.92
C VAL A 82 15.52 8.80 -0.87
N GLY A 83 16.16 8.55 -1.99
CA GLY A 83 17.61 8.41 -2.12
C GLY A 83 18.13 7.00 -1.77
N GLN A 84 17.31 6.11 -1.24
CA GLN A 84 17.71 4.72 -0.96
C GLN A 84 18.04 4.00 -2.26
N LYS A 85 19.21 3.34 -2.32
CA LYS A 85 19.64 2.57 -3.47
C LYS A 85 19.26 1.11 -3.31
N LEU A 86 18.37 0.62 -4.18
CA LEU A 86 17.87 -0.74 -4.18
C LEU A 86 18.54 -1.60 -5.25
N LYS A 87 19.01 -2.79 -4.88
CA LYS A 87 19.40 -3.85 -5.82
C LYS A 87 18.15 -4.49 -6.39
N ILE A 88 17.96 -4.47 -7.69
CA ILE A 88 16.84 -5.09 -8.39
C ILE A 88 17.35 -6.34 -9.10
N PRO A 89 17.08 -7.55 -8.57
CA PRO A 89 17.58 -8.80 -9.16
C PRO A 89 16.83 -9.21 -10.42
N ASP A 90 17.40 -10.16 -11.17
CA ASP A 90 16.83 -10.79 -12.35
C ASP A 90 16.49 -9.82 -13.51
N THR A 91 17.09 -8.63 -13.54
CA THR A 91 16.88 -7.64 -14.60
C THR A 91 18.13 -6.81 -14.86
N ASN A 92 18.31 -6.40 -16.11
CA ASN A 92 19.30 -5.40 -16.53
C ASN A 92 18.63 -4.10 -17.02
N LYS A 93 17.31 -3.97 -16.84
CA LYS A 93 16.53 -2.79 -17.22
C LYS A 93 17.04 -1.57 -16.47
N LYS A 94 17.35 -0.49 -17.17
CA LYS A 94 17.86 0.73 -16.57
C LYS A 94 16.75 1.46 -15.79
N GLN A 95 17.15 2.19 -14.76
CA GLN A 95 16.24 3.08 -14.06
C GLN A 95 15.68 4.12 -15.06
N PRO A 96 14.35 4.40 -15.02
CA PRO A 96 13.77 5.42 -15.88
C PRO A 96 14.31 6.82 -15.54
N SER A 97 14.32 7.72 -16.52
CA SER A 97 14.71 9.12 -16.30
C SER A 97 13.71 9.92 -15.46
N TYR A 98 12.48 9.44 -15.36
CA TYR A 98 11.36 10.02 -14.58
C TYR A 98 11.06 9.19 -13.32
N SER A 99 10.37 9.78 -12.36
CA SER A 99 9.85 9.03 -11.19
C SER A 99 8.73 8.09 -11.61
N LEU A 100 8.68 6.89 -10.99
CA LEU A 100 7.62 5.88 -11.17
C LEU A 100 6.31 6.28 -10.46
N LEU A 101 6.05 7.56 -10.36
CA LEU A 101 4.74 8.09 -9.98
C LEU A 101 3.76 7.92 -11.14
N PRO A 102 2.46 7.70 -10.86
CA PRO A 102 1.45 7.87 -11.89
C PRO A 102 1.63 9.26 -12.50
N PRO A 103 1.65 9.40 -13.84
CA PRO A 103 1.70 10.71 -14.47
C PRO A 103 0.56 11.60 -13.92
N GLN A 104 0.84 12.86 -13.65
CA GLN A 104 -0.21 13.80 -13.22
C GLN A 104 -1.34 13.90 -14.26
N GLU A 105 -1.04 13.63 -15.52
CA GLU A 105 -2.01 13.54 -16.61
C GLU A 105 -3.03 12.41 -16.45
N ILE A 106 -2.65 11.25 -15.86
CA ILE A 106 -3.61 10.18 -15.57
C ILE A 106 -4.62 10.63 -14.50
N LYS A 107 -4.18 11.44 -13.52
CA LYS A 107 -5.07 12.03 -12.52
C LYS A 107 -6.11 12.97 -13.18
N GLN A 108 -5.70 13.77 -14.15
CA GLN A 108 -6.61 14.65 -14.87
C GLN A 108 -7.50 13.88 -15.85
N GLN A 109 -6.97 12.87 -16.52
CA GLN A 109 -7.73 12.09 -17.51
C GLN A 109 -8.79 11.21 -16.84
N THR A 110 -8.49 10.54 -15.73
CA THR A 110 -9.46 9.77 -14.94
C THR A 110 -10.52 10.69 -14.33
N TYR A 111 -10.11 11.87 -13.84
CA TYR A 111 -11.02 12.89 -13.34
C TYR A 111 -11.90 13.45 -14.44
N GLN A 112 -11.34 13.81 -15.61
CA GLN A 112 -12.08 14.33 -16.75
C GLN A 112 -13.07 13.32 -17.33
N THR A 113 -12.70 12.03 -17.40
CA THR A 113 -13.58 10.95 -17.85
C THR A 113 -14.75 10.77 -16.87
N TYR A 114 -14.47 10.79 -15.56
CA TYR A 114 -15.52 10.71 -14.53
C TYR A 114 -16.49 11.90 -14.60
N VAL A 115 -15.99 13.12 -14.69
CA VAL A 115 -16.80 14.34 -14.82
C VAL A 115 -17.62 14.31 -16.12
N LYS A 116 -17.04 13.90 -17.25
CA LYS A 116 -17.75 13.77 -18.53
C LYS A 116 -18.89 12.77 -18.46
N THR A 117 -18.69 11.60 -17.85
CA THR A 117 -19.73 10.57 -17.68
C THR A 117 -20.87 11.05 -16.78
N GLN A 118 -20.58 11.85 -15.73
CA GLN A 118 -21.62 12.43 -14.88
C GLN A 118 -22.39 13.58 -15.58
N THR A 119 -21.72 14.32 -16.46
CA THR A 119 -22.35 15.46 -17.19
C THR A 119 -23.29 14.98 -18.30
N GLU A 120 -22.96 13.87 -18.98
CA GLU A 120 -23.81 13.31 -20.03
C GLU A 120 -25.14 12.73 -19.49
N THR A 121 -25.24 12.45 -18.18
CA THR A 121 -26.48 11.96 -17.53
C THR A 121 -27.39 13.11 -17.04
N LYS A 122 -26.98 14.36 -17.12
CA LYS A 122 -27.71 15.53 -16.60
C LYS A 122 -27.96 16.62 -17.66
N THR A 123 -28.30 16.25 -18.87
CA THR A 123 -28.68 17.29 -19.84
C THR A 123 -30.18 17.51 -19.82
N GLN A 124 -30.61 18.58 -19.17
CA GLN A 124 -31.54 19.63 -19.66
C GLN A 124 -31.97 20.51 -18.49
N THR A 125 -31.35 21.67 -18.36
CA THR A 125 -31.95 23.00 -18.12
C THR A 125 -30.82 24.00 -17.91
N GLU A 126 -30.72 25.00 -18.81
CA GLU A 126 -29.80 26.14 -18.72
C GLU A 126 -30.12 26.96 -17.47
N THR A 127 -29.12 27.14 -16.63
CA THR A 127 -28.96 28.33 -15.78
C THR A 127 -27.45 28.44 -15.47
N GLU A 128 -26.90 29.64 -15.56
CA GLU A 128 -25.48 29.98 -15.44
C GLU A 128 -24.74 29.15 -14.33
N VAL A 129 -23.90 28.22 -14.74
CA VAL A 129 -23.12 27.40 -13.83
C VAL A 129 -21.89 28.21 -13.42
N LYS A 130 -21.96 28.82 -12.25
CA LYS A 130 -20.80 29.18 -11.46
C LYS A 130 -19.99 27.87 -11.29
N ILE A 131 -18.87 27.75 -12.02
CA ILE A 131 -18.01 26.55 -11.95
C ILE A 131 -17.40 26.49 -10.56
N VAL A 132 -18.15 25.90 -9.62
CA VAL A 132 -17.57 25.36 -8.40
C VAL A 132 -16.85 24.09 -8.87
N LYS A 133 -15.54 24.06 -8.70
CA LYS A 133 -14.66 22.93 -8.97
C LYS A 133 -15.10 21.80 -8.04
N ASP A 134 -16.11 20.99 -8.44
CA ASP A 134 -16.62 19.88 -7.67
C ASP A 134 -15.49 18.87 -7.50
N SER A 135 -14.86 18.86 -6.33
CA SER A 135 -13.89 17.85 -5.94
C SER A 135 -14.56 16.49 -6.02
N LEU A 136 -13.87 15.49 -6.60
CA LEU A 136 -14.33 14.10 -6.64
C LEU A 136 -14.65 13.60 -5.23
N PHE A 137 -13.87 14.02 -4.25
CA PHE A 137 -14.03 13.66 -2.84
C PHE A 137 -14.38 14.88 -1.98
N ILE A 138 -15.15 14.61 -0.92
CA ILE A 138 -15.36 15.54 0.19
C ILE A 138 -14.69 15.00 1.44
N TRP A 139 -14.48 15.86 2.43
CA TRP A 139 -13.97 15.45 3.73
C TRP A 139 -14.92 14.44 4.38
N PRO A 140 -14.40 13.29 4.88
CA PRO A 140 -15.24 12.26 5.51
C PRO A 140 -15.82 12.71 6.85
N VAL A 141 -15.17 13.67 7.47
CA VAL A 141 -15.53 14.24 8.79
C VAL A 141 -14.87 15.60 8.99
N GLU A 142 -15.47 16.44 9.82
CA GLU A 142 -14.84 17.65 10.32
C GLU A 142 -13.86 17.31 11.46
N GLY A 143 -12.64 17.89 11.42
CA GLY A 143 -11.64 17.64 12.44
C GLY A 143 -10.25 18.17 12.07
N LYS A 144 -9.32 18.07 13.02
CA LYS A 144 -7.92 18.47 12.85
C LYS A 144 -7.08 17.26 12.41
N ILE A 145 -6.26 17.41 11.38
CA ILE A 145 -5.28 16.39 11.00
C ILE A 145 -4.21 16.31 12.07
N ILE A 146 -3.99 15.11 12.60
CA ILE A 146 -2.99 14.81 13.64
C ILE A 146 -1.86 13.93 13.16
N CYS A 147 -2.03 13.22 12.02
CA CYS A 147 -1.00 12.46 11.35
C CYS A 147 -1.24 12.51 9.82
N ARG A 148 -0.21 12.83 9.07
CA ARG A 148 -0.28 12.97 7.60
C ARG A 148 0.15 11.69 6.90
N PHE A 149 -0.18 11.61 5.63
CA PHE A 149 0.30 10.53 4.76
C PHE A 149 1.84 10.46 4.76
N GLY A 150 2.35 9.23 4.97
CA GLY A 150 3.79 8.96 5.05
C GLY A 150 4.43 9.20 6.41
N GLU A 151 3.81 9.98 7.30
CA GLU A 151 4.30 10.17 8.67
C GLU A 151 4.16 8.87 9.46
N LEU A 152 5.24 8.42 10.12
CA LEU A 152 5.27 7.17 10.91
C LEU A 152 4.76 5.93 10.14
N GLY A 153 4.86 5.92 8.81
CA GLY A 153 4.34 4.85 7.97
C GLY A 153 2.82 4.89 7.74
N ASN A 154 2.17 6.01 8.05
CA ASN A 154 0.74 6.22 7.83
C ASN A 154 0.41 6.14 6.33
N LYS A 155 -0.55 5.30 5.97
CA LYS A 155 -1.00 5.09 4.58
C LYS A 155 -2.16 6.00 4.16
N GLY A 156 -2.58 6.88 5.05
CA GLY A 156 -3.66 7.84 4.87
C GLY A 156 -3.44 9.09 5.72
N ILE A 157 -4.50 9.63 6.26
CA ILE A 157 -4.47 10.72 7.24
C ILE A 157 -5.28 10.33 8.47
N ASP A 158 -4.82 10.76 9.65
CA ASP A 158 -5.58 10.62 10.88
C ASP A 158 -6.20 11.96 11.24
N ILE A 159 -7.51 11.97 11.45
CA ILE A 159 -8.31 13.16 11.73
C ILE A 159 -8.85 13.04 13.14
N MET A 160 -8.45 13.94 14.03
CA MET A 160 -8.99 14.04 15.39
C MET A 160 -10.45 14.48 15.33
N VAL A 161 -11.31 13.75 16.06
CA VAL A 161 -12.76 13.90 16.02
C VAL A 161 -13.34 13.85 17.43
N GLU A 162 -14.54 14.44 17.60
CA GLU A 162 -15.32 14.31 18.81
C GLU A 162 -16.29 13.14 18.74
N PRO A 163 -16.64 12.50 19.87
CA PRO A 163 -17.64 11.44 19.93
C PRO A 163 -19.00 11.88 19.39
N GLY A 164 -19.71 10.97 18.72
CA GLY A 164 -21.06 11.21 18.20
C GLY A 164 -21.12 11.97 16.88
N ILE A 165 -19.96 12.32 16.29
CA ILE A 165 -19.92 12.97 14.98
C ILE A 165 -20.16 11.94 13.88
N ASP A 166 -20.95 12.31 12.89
CA ASP A 166 -21.22 11.51 11.70
C ASP A 166 -19.99 11.44 10.79
N ILE A 167 -19.72 10.24 10.30
CA ILE A 167 -18.73 9.98 9.25
C ILE A 167 -19.51 9.72 7.96
N ILE A 168 -19.16 10.48 6.92
CA ILE A 168 -19.84 10.45 5.64
C ILE A 168 -18.97 9.86 4.52
N ALA A 169 -19.61 9.28 3.52
CA ALA A 169 -18.94 8.80 2.32
C ALA A 169 -18.32 9.96 1.53
N SER A 170 -17.02 9.90 1.30
CA SER A 170 -16.30 10.96 0.59
C SER A 170 -16.65 11.05 -0.89
N SER A 171 -17.22 10.00 -1.49
CA SER A 171 -17.67 9.94 -2.89
C SER A 171 -18.74 8.85 -3.07
N ASP A 172 -19.45 8.87 -4.21
CA ASP A 172 -20.38 7.82 -4.60
C ASP A 172 -19.67 6.46 -4.73
N GLY A 173 -20.30 5.36 -4.30
CA GLY A 173 -19.69 4.04 -4.43
C GLY A 173 -20.54 2.89 -3.90
N GLU A 174 -19.87 1.77 -3.66
CA GLU A 174 -20.44 0.56 -3.08
C GLU A 174 -19.59 0.10 -1.89
N ILE A 175 -20.24 -0.24 -0.78
CA ILE A 175 -19.56 -0.79 0.39
C ILE A 175 -19.08 -2.21 0.06
N VAL A 176 -17.77 -2.40 -0.02
CA VAL A 176 -17.16 -3.71 -0.32
C VAL A 176 -16.62 -4.42 0.91
N TYR A 177 -16.48 -3.71 2.03
CA TYR A 177 -16.08 -4.29 3.30
C TYR A 177 -16.63 -3.49 4.48
N THR A 178 -17.15 -4.20 5.47
CA THR A 178 -17.44 -3.69 6.82
C THR A 178 -17.02 -4.74 7.83
N GLY A 179 -16.30 -4.34 8.87
CA GLY A 179 -15.88 -5.27 9.92
C GLY A 179 -14.61 -4.83 10.63
N ASN A 180 -14.12 -5.70 11.52
CA ASN A 180 -12.92 -5.46 12.29
C ASN A 180 -11.69 -6.01 11.55
N THR A 181 -10.64 -5.24 11.45
CA THR A 181 -9.36 -5.67 10.88
C THR A 181 -8.28 -5.65 11.97
N LYS A 182 -7.27 -6.53 11.83
CA LYS A 182 -6.13 -6.55 12.75
C LYS A 182 -5.34 -5.25 12.78
N LYS A 183 -5.42 -4.47 11.71
CA LYS A 183 -4.63 -3.25 11.54
C LYS A 183 -5.37 -2.01 12.03
N TYR A 184 -6.67 -1.91 11.73
CA TYR A 184 -7.42 -0.67 11.85
C TYR A 184 -8.68 -0.77 12.71
N ASP A 185 -8.86 -1.86 13.47
CA ASP A 185 -10.10 -2.12 14.22
C ASP A 185 -11.34 -2.05 13.30
N GLU A 186 -12.44 -1.43 13.69
CA GLU A 186 -13.60 -1.26 12.83
C GLU A 186 -13.22 -0.50 11.55
N THR A 187 -13.60 -1.07 10.41
CA THR A 187 -13.19 -0.61 9.09
C THR A 187 -14.34 -0.67 8.11
N ILE A 188 -14.51 0.39 7.33
CA ILE A 188 -15.37 0.43 6.13
C ILE A 188 -14.47 0.66 4.93
N ILE A 189 -14.71 -0.10 3.84
CA ILE A 189 -14.07 0.13 2.55
C ILE A 189 -15.18 0.38 1.52
N ILE A 190 -15.08 1.51 0.83
CA ILE A 190 -15.97 1.88 -0.28
C ILE A 190 -15.19 1.74 -1.58
N LYS A 191 -15.76 1.01 -2.54
CA LYS A 191 -15.29 0.94 -3.91
C LYS A 191 -16.00 2.01 -4.73
N HIS A 192 -15.22 2.84 -5.40
CA HIS A 192 -15.66 3.87 -6.33
C HIS A 192 -15.38 3.47 -7.77
N PRO A 193 -15.91 4.17 -8.78
CA PRO A 193 -15.52 3.97 -10.18
C PRO A 193 -14.00 4.10 -10.39
N SER A 194 -13.50 3.59 -11.50
CA SER A 194 -12.09 3.71 -11.93
C SER A 194 -11.08 3.10 -10.94
N ASN A 195 -11.45 1.95 -10.32
CA ASN A 195 -10.60 1.19 -9.40
C ASN A 195 -10.05 2.02 -8.22
N ILE A 196 -10.89 2.93 -7.72
CA ILE A 196 -10.61 3.77 -6.56
C ILE A 196 -11.32 3.21 -5.34
N TYR A 197 -10.65 3.27 -4.18
CA TYR A 197 -11.23 2.85 -2.90
C TYR A 197 -10.95 3.91 -1.84
N THR A 198 -11.88 4.05 -0.89
CA THR A 198 -11.66 4.81 0.34
C THR A 198 -11.81 3.90 1.54
N VAL A 199 -10.96 4.12 2.55
CA VAL A 199 -10.97 3.38 3.82
C VAL A 199 -11.28 4.35 4.95
N TYR A 200 -12.18 3.94 5.83
CA TYR A 200 -12.58 4.67 7.04
C TYR A 200 -12.42 3.71 8.20
N ALA A 201 -11.63 4.08 9.20
CA ALA A 201 -11.30 3.13 10.25
C ALA A 201 -11.07 3.75 11.63
N HIS A 202 -10.89 2.87 12.62
CA HIS A 202 -10.70 3.05 14.05
C HIS A 202 -12.01 3.21 14.84
N ASP A 203 -12.13 4.20 15.70
CA ASP A 203 -13.21 4.31 16.70
C ASP A 203 -14.57 4.69 16.09
N ILE A 204 -15.05 3.87 15.15
CA ILE A 204 -16.31 4.09 14.43
C ILE A 204 -17.36 3.04 14.79
N GLU A 205 -18.63 3.46 14.88
CA GLU A 205 -19.79 2.58 14.90
C GLU A 205 -20.37 2.50 13.49
N ILE A 206 -20.23 1.35 12.84
CA ILE A 206 -20.62 1.15 11.43
C ILE A 206 -22.13 1.18 11.30
N LYS A 207 -22.69 1.95 10.36
CA LYS A 207 -24.13 2.08 10.09
C LYS A 207 -24.55 1.52 8.74
N VAL A 208 -23.63 0.97 7.97
CA VAL A 208 -23.82 0.43 6.63
C VAL A 208 -23.42 -1.04 6.56
N LYS A 209 -23.76 -1.74 5.48
CA LYS A 209 -23.45 -3.15 5.25
C LYS A 209 -22.83 -3.40 3.88
N ASN A 210 -22.12 -4.52 3.74
CA ASN A 210 -21.53 -4.95 2.46
C ASN A 210 -22.58 -5.03 1.35
N GLY A 211 -22.22 -4.59 0.14
CA GLY A 211 -23.06 -4.53 -1.04
C GLY A 211 -24.01 -3.32 -1.08
N GLN A 212 -24.03 -2.47 -0.06
CA GLN A 212 -24.85 -1.27 -0.05
C GLN A 212 -24.26 -0.22 -1.01
N LYS A 213 -25.09 0.32 -1.90
CA LYS A 213 -24.73 1.51 -2.69
C LYS A 213 -24.86 2.74 -1.82
N ILE A 214 -23.88 3.63 -1.91
CA ILE A 214 -23.80 4.81 -1.08
C ILE A 214 -23.55 6.05 -1.93
N LYS A 215 -24.11 7.17 -1.53
CA LYS A 215 -23.91 8.48 -2.17
C LYS A 215 -22.88 9.32 -1.43
N LYS A 216 -22.17 10.16 -2.16
CA LYS A 216 -21.31 11.19 -1.58
C LYS A 216 -22.08 12.03 -0.56
N GLY A 217 -21.53 12.15 0.67
CA GLY A 217 -22.17 12.85 1.78
C GLY A 217 -23.15 12.01 2.59
N GLU A 218 -23.45 10.77 2.19
CA GLU A 218 -24.31 9.88 2.98
C GLU A 218 -23.57 9.35 4.21
N MET A 219 -24.26 9.32 5.36
CA MET A 219 -23.69 8.81 6.61
C MET A 219 -23.40 7.31 6.51
N ILE A 220 -22.20 6.92 6.88
CA ILE A 220 -21.72 5.53 6.87
C ILE A 220 -21.36 4.99 8.25
N ALA A 221 -21.02 5.88 9.17
CA ALA A 221 -20.68 5.53 10.54
C ALA A 221 -20.87 6.73 11.45
N VAL A 222 -20.74 6.50 12.76
CA VAL A 222 -20.69 7.52 13.80
C VAL A 222 -19.44 7.29 14.63
N VAL A 223 -18.77 8.34 15.06
CA VAL A 223 -17.65 8.23 16.01
C VAL A 223 -18.16 7.70 17.33
N LYS A 224 -17.59 6.58 17.82
CA LYS A 224 -18.02 5.93 19.07
C LYS A 224 -17.98 6.89 20.27
N SER A 225 -19.01 6.80 21.10
CA SER A 225 -19.04 7.46 22.40
C SER A 225 -18.48 6.53 23.48
N GLY A 226 -17.69 7.06 24.44
CA GLY A 226 -17.19 6.29 25.59
C GLY A 226 -15.70 6.49 25.89
N THR A 227 -15.13 5.59 26.70
CA THR A 227 -13.71 5.59 27.10
C THR A 227 -12.81 5.11 25.96
N GLN A 228 -12.62 5.92 24.97
CA GLN A 228 -11.85 5.54 23.80
C GLN A 228 -10.36 5.77 24.02
N LYS A 229 -9.58 4.78 23.59
CA LYS A 229 -8.11 4.87 23.57
C LYS A 229 -7.61 5.85 22.51
N ARG A 230 -8.42 6.11 21.49
CA ARG A 230 -8.10 6.95 20.34
C ARG A 230 -9.25 7.94 20.09
N ARG A 231 -8.93 9.15 19.70
CA ARG A 231 -9.91 10.18 19.35
C ARG A 231 -9.69 10.64 17.93
N TYR A 232 -9.56 9.69 17.00
CA TYR A 232 -9.36 10.00 15.59
C TYR A 232 -9.92 8.90 14.70
N ILE A 233 -10.29 9.27 13.51
CA ILE A 233 -10.52 8.33 12.42
C ILE A 233 -9.31 8.31 11.49
N HIS A 234 -9.05 7.14 10.94
CA HIS A 234 -8.06 6.95 9.87
C HIS A 234 -8.78 6.94 8.53
N PHE A 235 -8.28 7.72 7.57
CA PHE A 235 -8.84 7.84 6.24
C PHE A 235 -7.77 7.61 5.16
N GLU A 236 -8.02 6.66 4.26
CA GLU A 236 -7.15 6.38 3.12
C GLU A 236 -7.89 6.60 1.79
N ILE A 237 -7.14 6.99 0.77
CA ILE A 237 -7.54 6.90 -0.63
C ILE A 237 -6.56 5.95 -1.31
N ILE A 238 -7.12 4.95 -2.03
CA ILE A 238 -6.36 3.94 -2.75
C ILE A 238 -6.78 4.03 -4.22
N ILE A 239 -5.82 4.22 -5.11
CA ILE A 239 -6.02 4.28 -6.56
C ILE A 239 -5.17 3.20 -7.20
N ASP A 240 -5.80 2.30 -7.97
CA ASP A 240 -5.13 1.16 -8.61
C ASP A 240 -4.28 0.32 -7.63
N GLY A 241 -4.83 0.09 -6.42
CA GLY A 241 -4.17 -0.69 -5.37
C GLY A 241 -3.07 0.05 -4.61
N ILE A 242 -2.89 1.35 -4.82
CA ILE A 242 -1.83 2.16 -4.21
C ILE A 242 -2.43 3.22 -3.32
N ASN A 243 -1.96 3.28 -2.06
CA ASN A 243 -2.29 4.37 -1.18
C ASN A 243 -1.70 5.69 -1.69
N VAL A 244 -2.52 6.72 -1.74
CA VAL A 244 -2.13 8.08 -2.15
C VAL A 244 -2.40 9.06 -1.02
N ASP A 245 -1.70 10.19 -1.00
CA ASP A 245 -1.96 11.25 -0.02
C ASP A 245 -3.37 11.82 -0.22
N PRO A 246 -4.30 11.62 0.76
CA PRO A 246 -5.66 12.10 0.64
C PRO A 246 -5.76 13.62 0.46
N LEU A 247 -4.81 14.39 0.98
CA LEU A 247 -4.81 15.85 0.89
C LEU A 247 -4.66 16.38 -0.54
N ASN A 248 -4.17 15.55 -1.46
CA ASN A 248 -4.11 15.89 -2.88
C ASN A 248 -5.46 15.75 -3.59
N TYR A 249 -6.46 15.13 -2.97
CA TYR A 249 -7.76 14.79 -3.56
C TYR A 249 -8.95 15.41 -2.83
N LEU A 250 -8.76 15.79 -1.57
CA LEU A 250 -9.76 16.49 -0.77
C LEU A 250 -9.76 18.00 -1.08
N PRO A 251 -10.90 18.68 -0.90
CA PRO A 251 -10.95 20.15 -0.98
C PRO A 251 -9.96 20.79 -0.02
N GLN A 252 -9.38 21.91 -0.39
CA GLN A 252 -8.56 22.70 0.52
C GLN A 252 -9.41 23.22 1.67
N LYS A 253 -8.90 23.10 2.91
CA LYS A 253 -9.47 23.70 4.13
C LYS A 253 -8.79 25.02 4.40
#